data_1735f0d60a39823faa92b1b2a606c7dc
#
_entry.id   1735f0d60a39823faa92b1b2a606c7dc
#
_cell.length_a   1.000
_cell.length_b   1.000
_cell.length_c   1.000
_cell.angle_alpha   90.00
_cell.angle_beta   90.00
_cell.angle_gamma   90.00
#
_symmetry.space_group_name_H-M   'P 1'
#
loop_
_entity.id
_entity.type
_entity.pdbx_description
1 polymer ?
#
loop_
_entity_poly.entity_id
_entity_poly.type
_entity_poly.pdbx_seq_one_letter_code
_entity_poly.pdbx_strand_id
1 'polypeptide(L)'
;NAGALKTLRASLNASDLTTVLTSEEDRFKLPIETLSISAFSDSQKGQLEANLESSVLGKINTHINIDDIQNTQALNGTINIDKILLSDLQPFIETLEQLKGDISGKVALAGTLKDPLLNGELNVNDINLEGEQLPIALQKSNINILFDKTTATIEGNLNDNQGGNVKLNGDVDWQGEQPEVNVNVQGEQFFVRAQQGVTFKISPDLKIGLANNALKLAGEVVV
;
A
#
# COMPACT_ATOMS: atom_id res chain seq x y z
N ASN A 1 18.88 -21.05 -34.92
CA ASN A 1 17.69 -20.20 -34.87
C ASN A 1 16.84 -20.62 -33.68
N ALA A 2 17.09 -20.05 -32.52
CA ALA A 2 16.15 -20.12 -31.42
C ALA A 2 14.90 -19.35 -31.85
N GLY A 3 13.75 -20.02 -31.99
CA GLY A 3 12.51 -19.37 -32.38
C GLY A 3 12.13 -18.32 -31.33
N ALA A 4 12.18 -17.06 -31.71
CA ALA A 4 11.70 -15.98 -30.85
C ALA A 4 10.19 -16.20 -30.63
N LEU A 5 9.78 -16.13 -29.38
CA LEU A 5 8.36 -16.20 -29.02
C LEU A 5 7.67 -15.01 -29.68
N LYS A 6 6.79 -15.28 -30.64
CA LYS A 6 6.15 -14.21 -31.42
C LYS A 6 4.96 -13.62 -30.70
N THR A 7 4.31 -14.38 -29.87
CA THR A 7 3.12 -13.94 -29.14
C THR A 7 2.94 -14.78 -27.91
N LEU A 8 2.66 -14.16 -26.77
CA LEU A 8 2.22 -14.81 -25.54
C LEU A 8 0.79 -14.35 -25.23
N ARG A 9 -0.09 -15.29 -24.90
CA ARG A 9 -1.40 -15.01 -24.33
C ARG A 9 -1.62 -15.92 -23.13
N ALA A 10 -2.02 -15.33 -22.03
CA ALA A 10 -2.39 -16.06 -20.84
C ALA A 10 -3.69 -15.45 -20.29
N SER A 11 -4.60 -16.29 -19.84
CA SER A 11 -5.79 -15.83 -19.14
C SER A 11 -6.13 -16.78 -18.00
N LEU A 12 -6.52 -16.21 -16.88
CA LEU A 12 -7.06 -16.90 -15.74
C LEU A 12 -8.40 -16.24 -15.40
N ASN A 13 -9.45 -17.02 -15.43
CA ASN A 13 -10.78 -16.59 -15.00
C ASN A 13 -11.27 -17.57 -13.96
N ALA A 14 -11.71 -17.04 -12.85
CA ALA A 14 -12.27 -17.82 -11.77
C ALA A 14 -13.44 -17.07 -11.16
N SER A 15 -14.49 -17.78 -10.78
CA SER A 15 -15.65 -17.26 -10.08
C SER A 15 -15.95 -18.15 -8.88
N ASP A 16 -16.54 -17.56 -7.85
CA ASP A 16 -16.97 -18.26 -6.65
C ASP A 16 -15.85 -19.11 -6.01
N LEU A 17 -14.61 -18.61 -6.08
CA LEU A 17 -13.47 -19.24 -5.42
C LEU A 17 -13.55 -19.02 -3.91
N THR A 18 -13.27 -20.07 -3.17
CA THR A 18 -12.95 -19.95 -1.74
C THR A 18 -11.52 -20.41 -1.53
N THR A 19 -10.63 -19.49 -1.28
CA THR A 19 -9.28 -19.81 -0.85
C THR A 19 -9.29 -20.04 0.65
N VAL A 20 -8.72 -21.15 1.08
CA VAL A 20 -8.55 -21.45 2.50
C VAL A 20 -7.09 -21.19 2.86
N LEU A 21 -6.87 -20.14 3.64
CA LEU A 21 -5.58 -19.89 4.27
C LEU A 21 -5.56 -20.62 5.61
N THR A 22 -4.53 -21.43 5.80
CA THR A 22 -4.39 -22.25 7.01
C THR A 22 -3.21 -21.72 7.82
N SER A 23 -3.45 -21.25 9.03
CA SER A 23 -2.47 -21.07 10.10
C SER A 23 -2.40 -22.33 10.96
N GLU A 24 -1.48 -22.40 11.91
CA GLU A 24 -1.33 -23.59 12.78
C GLU A 24 -2.60 -23.89 13.59
N GLU A 25 -3.41 -22.86 13.93
CA GLU A 25 -4.61 -22.99 14.75
C GLU A 25 -5.92 -22.68 14.03
N ASP A 26 -5.89 -21.90 12.90
CA ASP A 26 -7.10 -21.40 12.25
C ASP A 26 -7.14 -21.63 10.73
N ARG A 27 -8.36 -21.71 10.21
CA ARG A 27 -8.66 -21.77 8.78
C ARG A 27 -9.52 -20.59 8.38
N PHE A 28 -8.96 -19.69 7.59
CA PHE A 28 -9.68 -18.53 7.07
C PHE A 28 -10.14 -18.79 5.64
N LYS A 29 -11.39 -18.44 5.38
CA LYS A 29 -11.96 -18.52 4.03
C LYS A 29 -11.93 -17.12 3.41
N LEU A 30 -11.22 -16.99 2.32
CA LEU A 30 -11.18 -15.79 1.50
C LEU A 30 -12.10 -16.01 0.28
N PRO A 31 -13.33 -15.49 0.28
CA PRO A 31 -14.20 -15.57 -0.87
C PRO A 31 -13.70 -14.61 -1.96
N ILE A 32 -13.63 -15.11 -3.17
CA ILE A 32 -13.32 -14.33 -4.38
C ILE A 32 -14.47 -14.58 -5.34
N GLU A 33 -15.36 -13.60 -5.47
CA GLU A 33 -16.53 -13.70 -6.33
C GLU A 33 -16.13 -13.68 -7.80
N THR A 34 -15.16 -12.85 -8.14
CA THR A 34 -14.61 -12.78 -9.50
C THR A 34 -13.12 -12.51 -9.48
N LEU A 35 -12.36 -13.32 -10.18
CA LEU A 35 -10.96 -13.05 -10.53
C LEU A 35 -10.79 -13.24 -12.03
N SER A 36 -10.41 -12.19 -12.71
CA SER A 36 -10.06 -12.23 -14.12
C SER A 36 -8.69 -11.59 -14.32
N ILE A 37 -7.76 -12.35 -14.84
CA ILE A 37 -6.44 -11.86 -15.22
C ILE A 37 -6.22 -12.24 -16.67
N SER A 38 -5.90 -11.27 -17.51
CA SER A 38 -5.49 -11.51 -18.88
C SER A 38 -4.17 -10.80 -19.15
N ALA A 39 -3.26 -11.51 -19.76
CA ALA A 39 -1.97 -10.99 -20.18
C ALA A 39 -1.76 -11.30 -21.67
N PHE A 40 -1.34 -10.31 -22.40
CA PHE A 40 -0.98 -10.42 -23.80
C PHE A 40 0.40 -9.78 -24.01
N SER A 41 1.22 -10.41 -24.81
CA SER A 41 2.47 -9.82 -25.28
C SER A 41 2.80 -10.32 -26.68
N ASP A 42 3.26 -9.42 -27.53
CA ASP A 42 3.88 -9.74 -28.81
C ASP A 42 5.26 -9.06 -28.88
N SER A 43 5.84 -8.97 -30.08
CA SER A 43 7.13 -8.35 -30.27
C SER A 43 7.14 -6.81 -30.07
N GLN A 44 5.98 -6.18 -29.99
CA GLN A 44 5.84 -4.74 -29.92
C GLN A 44 5.10 -4.26 -28.68
N LYS A 45 4.11 -5.05 -28.20
CA LYS A 45 3.15 -4.62 -27.16
C LYS A 45 2.99 -5.65 -26.06
N GLY A 46 2.81 -5.17 -24.84
CA GLY A 46 2.35 -5.94 -23.71
C GLY A 46 1.08 -5.32 -23.13
N GLN A 47 0.16 -6.15 -22.67
CA GLN A 47 -1.07 -5.74 -21.99
C GLN A 47 -1.29 -6.63 -20.79
N LEU A 48 -1.71 -6.03 -19.70
CA LEU A 48 -2.15 -6.71 -18.50
C LEU A 48 -3.49 -6.11 -18.06
N GLU A 49 -4.50 -6.95 -17.95
CA GLU A 49 -5.76 -6.61 -17.31
C GLU A 49 -5.97 -7.54 -16.13
N ALA A 50 -6.32 -6.98 -14.99
CA ALA A 50 -6.64 -7.75 -13.81
C ALA A 50 -7.85 -7.11 -13.10
N ASN A 51 -8.88 -7.93 -12.87
CA ASN A 51 -10.08 -7.54 -12.14
C ASN A 51 -10.27 -8.53 -11.00
N LEU A 52 -10.33 -8.00 -9.81
CA LEU A 52 -10.65 -8.74 -8.60
C LEU A 52 -11.91 -8.13 -7.99
N GLU A 53 -12.87 -8.99 -7.66
CA GLU A 53 -14.01 -8.64 -6.83
C GLU A 53 -14.12 -9.66 -5.71
N SER A 54 -14.11 -9.19 -4.49
CA SER A 54 -14.16 -9.99 -3.28
C SER A 54 -14.95 -9.24 -2.22
N SER A 55 -15.87 -9.92 -1.55
CA SER A 55 -16.59 -9.36 -0.40
C SER A 55 -15.66 -9.03 0.77
N VAL A 56 -14.45 -9.60 0.78
CA VAL A 56 -13.41 -9.38 1.79
C VAL A 56 -12.36 -8.37 1.30
N LEU A 57 -11.82 -8.56 0.08
CA LEU A 57 -10.76 -7.70 -0.46
C LEU A 57 -11.29 -6.48 -1.24
N GLY A 58 -12.62 -6.32 -1.32
CA GLY A 58 -13.21 -5.25 -2.10
C GLY A 58 -13.03 -5.44 -3.61
N LYS A 59 -12.88 -4.33 -4.32
CA LYS A 59 -12.80 -4.34 -5.78
C LYS A 59 -11.54 -3.63 -6.27
N ILE A 60 -10.77 -4.35 -7.08
CA ILE A 60 -9.53 -3.85 -7.69
C ILE A 60 -9.61 -4.07 -9.19
N ASN A 61 -9.39 -3.01 -9.95
CA ASN A 61 -9.32 -3.08 -11.41
C ASN A 61 -7.99 -2.48 -11.87
N THR A 62 -7.29 -3.24 -12.70
CA THR A 62 -5.99 -2.84 -13.24
C THR A 62 -5.98 -3.02 -14.73
N HIS A 63 -5.51 -2.02 -15.45
CA HIS A 63 -5.27 -2.06 -16.87
C HIS A 63 -3.92 -1.41 -17.17
N ILE A 64 -2.99 -2.17 -17.73
CA ILE A 64 -1.63 -1.72 -18.04
C ILE A 64 -1.28 -2.11 -19.46
N ASN A 65 -0.79 -1.14 -20.24
CA ASN A 65 -0.24 -1.33 -21.56
C ASN A 65 1.24 -0.94 -21.56
N ILE A 66 2.03 -1.71 -22.30
CA ILE A 66 3.43 -1.41 -22.58
C ILE A 66 3.60 -1.42 -24.10
N ASP A 67 3.91 -0.28 -24.66
CA ASP A 67 4.19 -0.14 -26.08
C ASP A 67 5.70 -0.20 -26.32
N ASP A 68 6.10 -0.68 -27.52
CA ASP A 68 7.49 -0.78 -27.95
C ASP A 68 8.40 -1.49 -26.92
N ILE A 69 8.03 -2.73 -26.60
CA ILE A 69 8.71 -3.55 -25.59
C ILE A 69 10.20 -3.70 -25.84
N GLN A 70 10.62 -3.66 -27.11
CA GLN A 70 12.02 -3.88 -27.49
C GLN A 70 12.91 -2.65 -27.29
N ASN A 71 12.34 -1.42 -27.26
CA ASN A 71 13.10 -0.18 -27.18
C ASN A 71 12.63 0.71 -26.01
N THR A 72 11.60 1.53 -26.23
CA THR A 72 11.20 2.57 -25.29
C THR A 72 10.43 2.04 -24.09
N GLN A 73 9.74 0.91 -24.24
CA GLN A 73 8.90 0.29 -23.19
C GLN A 73 7.94 1.30 -22.56
N ALA A 74 7.25 2.06 -23.43
CA ALA A 74 6.34 3.10 -23.00
C ALA A 74 5.18 2.51 -22.18
N LEU A 75 4.97 3.02 -20.99
CA LEU A 75 4.00 2.56 -20.01
C LEU A 75 2.76 3.44 -20.04
N ASN A 76 1.58 2.83 -20.05
CA ASN A 76 0.31 3.50 -19.87
C ASN A 76 -0.66 2.57 -19.13
N GLY A 77 -1.37 3.09 -18.15
CA GLY A 77 -2.31 2.26 -17.42
C GLY A 77 -3.01 2.94 -16.28
N THR A 78 -3.85 2.18 -15.60
CA THR A 78 -4.54 2.59 -14.37
C THR A 78 -4.66 1.44 -13.40
N ILE A 79 -4.54 1.77 -12.11
CA ILE A 79 -4.89 0.91 -11.00
C ILE A 79 -6.01 1.62 -10.24
N ASN A 80 -7.14 0.97 -10.07
CA ASN A 80 -8.27 1.51 -9.33
C ASN A 80 -8.63 0.54 -8.20
N ILE A 81 -8.59 1.05 -6.98
CA ILE A 81 -9.02 0.36 -5.76
C ILE A 81 -10.28 1.07 -5.30
N ASP A 82 -11.42 0.44 -5.47
CA ASP A 82 -12.70 1.03 -5.10
C ASP A 82 -12.83 1.10 -3.59
N LYS A 83 -12.76 -0.05 -2.93
CA LYS A 83 -12.75 -0.10 -1.47
C LYS A 83 -12.25 -1.45 -0.97
N ILE A 84 -11.23 -1.44 -0.12
CA ILE A 84 -10.78 -2.59 0.65
C ILE A 84 -11.07 -2.30 2.12
N LEU A 85 -11.89 -3.13 2.77
CA LEU A 85 -12.15 -3.00 4.19
C LEU A 85 -11.01 -3.64 5.00
N LEU A 86 -10.37 -2.88 5.87
CA LEU A 86 -9.29 -3.38 6.71
C LEU A 86 -9.79 -4.43 7.71
N SER A 87 -11.05 -4.33 8.16
CA SER A 87 -11.68 -5.32 9.05
C SER A 87 -11.67 -6.73 8.47
N ASP A 88 -11.73 -6.84 7.16
CA ASP A 88 -11.80 -8.11 6.48
C ASP A 88 -10.42 -8.79 6.38
N LEU A 89 -9.35 -8.01 6.60
CA LEU A 89 -7.98 -8.48 6.70
C LEU A 89 -7.58 -8.90 8.12
N GLN A 90 -8.33 -8.47 9.14
CA GLN A 90 -8.03 -8.76 10.54
C GLN A 90 -7.84 -10.25 10.82
N PRO A 91 -8.66 -11.18 10.30
CA PRO A 91 -8.50 -12.61 10.58
C PRO A 91 -7.16 -13.22 10.13
N PHE A 92 -6.43 -12.51 9.26
CA PHE A 92 -5.13 -12.96 8.76
C PHE A 92 -3.93 -12.45 9.58
N ILE A 93 -4.20 -11.63 10.62
CA ILE A 93 -3.17 -11.01 11.46
C ILE A 93 -3.47 -11.30 12.93
N GLU A 94 -2.94 -12.41 13.41
CA GLU A 94 -3.24 -12.96 14.76
C GLU A 94 -2.92 -12.00 15.92
N THR A 95 -2.00 -11.04 15.71
CA THR A 95 -1.61 -10.08 16.75
C THR A 95 -2.60 -8.92 16.93
N LEU A 96 -3.63 -8.85 16.08
CA LEU A 96 -4.61 -7.76 16.09
C LEU A 96 -5.93 -8.19 16.76
N GLU A 97 -6.32 -7.44 17.76
CA GLU A 97 -7.67 -7.55 18.38
C GLU A 97 -8.70 -6.76 17.60
N GLN A 98 -8.29 -5.63 17.06
CA GLN A 98 -9.12 -4.79 16.22
C GLN A 98 -8.33 -4.22 15.03
N LEU A 99 -8.93 -4.32 13.85
CA LEU A 99 -8.48 -3.62 12.64
C LEU A 99 -9.73 -3.13 11.90
N LYS A 100 -9.88 -1.81 11.75
CA LYS A 100 -10.96 -1.18 10.98
C LYS A 100 -10.40 -0.05 10.13
N GLY A 101 -11.17 0.35 9.15
CA GLY A 101 -10.85 1.38 8.18
C GLY A 101 -11.03 0.87 6.76
N ASP A 102 -10.69 1.67 5.81
CA ASP A 102 -10.71 1.29 4.40
C ASP A 102 -9.53 1.87 3.61
N ILE A 103 -9.19 1.16 2.55
CA ILE A 103 -8.23 1.61 1.53
C ILE A 103 -8.99 1.86 0.24
N SER A 104 -8.77 3.03 -0.37
CA SER A 104 -9.31 3.37 -1.68
C SER A 104 -8.31 4.24 -2.44
N GLY A 105 -8.42 4.27 -3.78
CA GLY A 105 -7.56 5.12 -4.56
C GLY A 105 -7.56 4.80 -6.04
N LYS A 106 -6.99 5.72 -6.79
CA LYS A 106 -6.81 5.58 -8.23
C LYS A 106 -5.47 6.15 -8.64
N VAL A 107 -4.68 5.34 -9.31
CA VAL A 107 -3.36 5.73 -9.80
C VAL A 107 -3.28 5.48 -11.30
N ALA A 108 -2.97 6.52 -12.05
CA ALA A 108 -2.63 6.43 -13.48
C ALA A 108 -1.12 6.24 -13.61
N LEU A 109 -0.74 5.35 -14.53
CA LEU A 109 0.64 5.05 -14.89
C LEU A 109 0.94 5.62 -16.27
N ALA A 110 2.12 6.20 -16.43
CA ALA A 110 2.64 6.71 -17.69
C ALA A 110 4.18 6.59 -17.71
N GLY A 111 4.85 7.17 -18.70
CA GLY A 111 6.31 7.15 -18.83
C GLY A 111 6.84 5.87 -19.46
N THR A 112 7.82 5.24 -18.84
CA THR A 112 8.41 3.97 -19.30
C THR A 112 8.53 2.98 -18.14
N LEU A 113 8.81 1.70 -18.43
CA LEU A 113 9.05 0.71 -17.37
C LEU A 113 10.28 1.07 -16.51
N LYS A 114 11.26 1.77 -17.08
CA LYS A 114 12.46 2.19 -16.36
C LYS A 114 12.20 3.45 -15.54
N ASP A 115 11.46 4.38 -16.11
CA ASP A 115 11.16 5.68 -15.52
C ASP A 115 9.64 5.88 -15.46
N PRO A 116 8.95 5.21 -14.52
CA PRO A 116 7.49 5.26 -14.42
C PRO A 116 7.02 6.59 -13.83
N LEU A 117 5.97 7.13 -14.44
CA LEU A 117 5.26 8.31 -13.97
C LEU A 117 3.94 7.88 -13.36
N LEU A 118 3.71 8.23 -12.11
CA LEU A 118 2.47 7.93 -11.39
C LEU A 118 1.69 9.22 -11.13
N ASN A 119 0.38 9.19 -11.32
CA ASN A 119 -0.49 10.31 -10.98
C ASN A 119 -1.78 9.79 -10.35
N GLY A 120 -2.15 10.36 -9.23
CA GLY A 120 -3.36 9.96 -8.51
C GLY A 120 -3.16 9.92 -7.02
N GLU A 121 -4.03 9.20 -6.35
CA GLU A 121 -4.04 9.14 -4.89
C GLU A 121 -4.36 7.76 -4.35
N LEU A 122 -3.89 7.50 -3.15
CA LEU A 122 -4.23 6.36 -2.32
C LEU A 122 -4.58 6.85 -0.92
N ASN A 123 -5.75 6.46 -0.44
CA ASN A 123 -6.29 6.89 0.85
C ASN A 123 -6.46 5.68 1.77
N VAL A 124 -6.06 5.80 3.01
CA VAL A 124 -6.39 4.88 4.10
C VAL A 124 -7.15 5.67 5.14
N ASN A 125 -8.44 5.36 5.30
CA ASN A 125 -9.36 6.15 6.10
C ASN A 125 -9.85 5.39 7.32
N ASP A 126 -10.20 6.16 8.37
CA ASP A 126 -10.83 5.67 9.59
C ASP A 126 -10.11 4.49 10.23
N ILE A 127 -8.77 4.51 10.21
CA ILE A 127 -7.94 3.44 10.78
C ILE A 127 -8.20 3.35 12.29
N ASN A 128 -8.67 2.19 12.74
CA ASN A 128 -8.70 1.81 14.14
C ASN A 128 -7.90 0.51 14.27
N LEU A 129 -6.87 0.56 15.07
CA LEU A 129 -5.91 -0.52 15.25
C LEU A 129 -5.69 -0.77 16.74
N GLU A 130 -5.86 -2.00 17.19
CA GLU A 130 -5.60 -2.41 18.55
C GLU A 130 -5.08 -3.85 18.61
N GLY A 131 -4.19 -4.13 19.55
CA GLY A 131 -3.65 -5.45 19.81
C GLY A 131 -2.75 -5.42 21.04
N GLU A 132 -2.78 -6.48 21.85
CA GLU A 132 -2.00 -6.53 23.11
C GLU A 132 -0.50 -6.40 22.89
N GLN A 133 0.02 -6.93 21.79
CA GLN A 133 1.44 -6.94 21.47
C GLN A 133 1.89 -5.70 20.68
N LEU A 134 0.94 -4.83 20.31
CA LEU A 134 1.28 -3.62 19.57
C LEU A 134 1.74 -2.50 20.50
N PRO A 135 2.82 -1.78 20.13
CA PRO A 135 3.29 -0.64 20.93
C PRO A 135 2.34 0.56 20.86
N ILE A 136 1.45 0.61 19.89
CA ILE A 136 0.50 1.70 19.67
C ILE A 136 -0.91 1.16 19.43
N ALA A 137 -1.91 1.96 19.79
CA ALA A 137 -3.29 1.78 19.37
C ALA A 137 -3.73 3.03 18.60
N LEU A 138 -4.44 2.84 17.50
CA LEU A 138 -4.92 3.94 16.67
C LEU A 138 -6.44 4.02 16.69
N GLN A 139 -6.97 5.25 16.64
CA GLN A 139 -8.39 5.53 16.54
C GLN A 139 -8.66 6.65 15.54
N LYS A 140 -9.56 6.41 14.57
CA LYS A 140 -9.95 7.39 13.55
C LYS A 140 -8.76 8.07 12.89
N SER A 141 -7.74 7.29 12.58
CA SER A 141 -6.52 7.76 11.94
C SER A 141 -6.66 7.68 10.41
N ASN A 142 -5.93 8.54 9.71
CA ASN A 142 -6.00 8.62 8.25
C ASN A 142 -4.61 8.81 7.67
N ILE A 143 -4.37 8.22 6.50
CA ILE A 143 -3.16 8.42 5.69
C ILE A 143 -3.58 8.68 4.25
N ASN A 144 -3.05 9.73 3.64
CA ASN A 144 -3.21 10.05 2.24
C ASN A 144 -1.84 10.02 1.55
N ILE A 145 -1.78 9.45 0.35
CA ILE A 145 -0.60 9.45 -0.51
C ILE A 145 -1.02 10.04 -1.85
N LEU A 146 -0.42 11.16 -2.23
CA LEU A 146 -0.64 11.82 -3.50
C LEU A 146 0.57 11.62 -4.42
N PHE A 147 0.35 11.04 -5.59
CA PHE A 147 1.36 10.81 -6.61
C PHE A 147 1.35 11.92 -7.65
N ASP A 148 2.52 12.50 -7.93
CA ASP A 148 2.75 13.46 -9.01
C ASP A 148 4.02 13.10 -9.78
N LYS A 149 3.85 12.38 -10.88
CA LYS A 149 4.92 11.89 -11.77
C LYS A 149 5.93 11.01 -11.05
N THR A 150 7.09 11.55 -10.72
CA THR A 150 8.20 10.85 -10.05
C THR A 150 8.25 11.08 -8.56
N THR A 151 7.26 11.78 -8.02
CA THR A 151 7.21 12.09 -6.59
C THR A 151 5.90 11.61 -5.97
N ALA A 152 5.92 11.40 -4.66
CA ALA A 152 4.73 11.24 -3.87
C ALA A 152 4.83 12.05 -2.59
N THR A 153 3.71 12.63 -2.17
CA THR A 153 3.57 13.22 -0.83
C THR A 153 2.75 12.31 0.05
N ILE A 154 3.15 12.20 1.31
CA ILE A 154 2.47 11.40 2.32
C ILE A 154 2.00 12.33 3.42
N GLU A 155 0.72 12.34 3.70
CA GLU A 155 0.13 13.04 4.82
C GLU A 155 -0.62 12.06 5.71
N GLY A 156 -0.38 12.11 7.02
CA GLY A 156 -1.03 11.23 7.97
C GLY A 156 -1.41 11.98 9.24
N ASN A 157 -2.59 11.65 9.77
CA ASN A 157 -3.03 12.04 11.09
C ASN A 157 -3.34 10.76 11.88
N LEU A 158 -2.47 10.43 12.81
CA LEU A 158 -2.60 9.26 13.66
C LEU A 158 -3.06 9.73 15.04
N ASN A 159 -4.20 9.24 15.48
CA ASN A 159 -4.74 9.56 16.80
C ASN A 159 -4.75 8.29 17.65
N ASP A 160 -4.39 8.41 18.89
CA ASP A 160 -4.58 7.35 19.86
C ASP A 160 -5.98 7.41 20.50
N ASN A 161 -6.30 6.46 21.37
CA ASN A 161 -7.58 6.40 22.08
C ASN A 161 -7.59 7.22 23.39
N GLN A 162 -6.55 8.02 23.69
CA GLN A 162 -6.40 8.84 24.89
C GLN A 162 -6.23 10.34 24.61
N GLY A 163 -6.42 10.73 23.35
CA GLY A 163 -6.40 12.13 22.90
C GLY A 163 -5.02 12.64 22.44
N GLY A 164 -4.03 11.77 22.37
CA GLY A 164 -2.75 12.08 21.73
C GLY A 164 -2.84 11.96 20.21
N ASN A 165 -1.98 12.70 19.52
CA ASN A 165 -1.93 12.67 18.07
C ASN A 165 -0.50 12.71 17.54
N VAL A 166 -0.31 12.16 16.33
CA VAL A 166 0.92 12.26 15.54
C VAL A 166 0.55 12.64 14.11
N LYS A 167 1.22 13.65 13.58
CA LYS A 167 1.16 14.04 12.17
C LYS A 167 2.37 13.48 11.44
N LEU A 168 2.11 12.89 10.29
CA LEU A 168 3.11 12.45 9.34
C LEU A 168 3.08 13.36 8.14
N ASN A 169 4.22 13.91 7.74
CA ASN A 169 4.36 14.64 6.49
C ASN A 169 5.63 14.15 5.82
N GLY A 170 5.50 13.59 4.63
CA GLY A 170 6.63 13.00 3.93
C GLY A 170 6.57 13.23 2.44
N ASP A 171 7.73 13.07 1.83
CA ASP A 171 7.91 13.05 0.39
C ASP A 171 8.81 11.88 -0.03
N VAL A 172 8.51 11.35 -1.20
CA VAL A 172 9.28 10.32 -1.87
C VAL A 172 9.59 10.82 -3.27
N ASP A 173 10.82 10.72 -3.71
CA ASP A 173 11.26 10.99 -5.08
C ASP A 173 12.00 9.75 -5.62
N TRP A 174 11.57 9.24 -6.77
CA TRP A 174 12.18 8.09 -7.44
C TRP A 174 12.73 8.45 -8.83
N GLN A 175 12.93 9.73 -9.11
CA GLN A 175 13.49 10.17 -10.41
C GLN A 175 14.94 9.72 -10.61
N GLY A 176 15.70 9.53 -9.54
CA GLY A 176 17.09 9.12 -9.57
C GLY A 176 17.30 7.60 -9.68
N GLU A 177 18.56 7.16 -9.67
CA GLU A 177 18.92 5.73 -9.63
C GLU A 177 18.47 5.05 -8.31
N GLN A 178 18.34 5.83 -7.26
CA GLN A 178 17.88 5.38 -5.94
C GLN A 178 16.79 6.32 -5.42
N PRO A 179 15.72 5.78 -4.86
CA PRO A 179 14.67 6.62 -4.29
C PRO A 179 15.18 7.38 -3.05
N GLU A 180 14.72 8.61 -2.94
CA GLU A 180 14.89 9.44 -1.74
C GLU A 180 13.55 9.53 -1.00
N VAL A 181 13.62 9.39 0.31
CA VAL A 181 12.44 9.46 1.18
C VAL A 181 12.74 10.38 2.34
N ASN A 182 11.84 11.32 2.62
CA ASN A 182 11.88 12.17 3.79
C ASN A 182 10.53 12.11 4.51
N VAL A 183 10.54 11.86 5.81
CA VAL A 183 9.32 11.83 6.63
C VAL A 183 9.56 12.62 7.91
N ASN A 184 8.67 13.59 8.17
CA ASN A 184 8.59 14.31 9.42
C ASN A 184 7.47 13.71 10.26
N VAL A 185 7.78 13.42 11.51
CA VAL A 185 6.86 12.84 12.50
C VAL A 185 6.77 13.80 13.67
N GLN A 186 5.62 14.48 13.81
CA GLN A 186 5.39 15.42 14.91
C GLN A 186 4.14 15.05 15.67
N GLY A 187 4.23 15.00 16.99
CA GLY A 187 3.10 14.58 17.81
C GLY A 187 3.07 15.19 19.19
N GLU A 188 1.91 15.10 19.81
CA GLU A 188 1.65 15.58 21.16
C GLU A 188 0.95 14.50 21.99
N GLN A 189 1.51 14.20 23.16
CA GLN A 189 0.91 13.33 24.17
C GLN A 189 0.45 11.95 23.63
N PHE A 190 1.12 11.42 22.59
CA PHE A 190 0.76 10.16 21.95
C PHE A 190 1.10 8.98 22.85
N PHE A 191 0.12 8.10 23.05
CA PHE A 191 0.23 6.97 23.97
C PHE A 191 0.98 5.80 23.33
N VAL A 192 2.05 5.35 23.97
CA VAL A 192 2.87 4.22 23.52
C VAL A 192 2.99 3.20 24.63
N ARG A 193 2.82 1.95 24.32
CA ARG A 193 3.03 0.80 25.19
C ARG A 193 4.43 0.23 24.93
N ALA A 194 5.34 0.33 25.89
CA ALA A 194 6.71 -0.15 25.74
C ALA A 194 6.82 -1.66 26.03
N GLN A 195 6.09 -2.13 27.05
CA GLN A 195 5.91 -3.54 27.40
C GLN A 195 4.68 -3.70 28.29
N GLN A 196 4.31 -4.93 28.65
CA GLN A 196 3.16 -5.16 29.52
C GLN A 196 3.23 -4.32 30.80
N GLY A 197 2.21 -3.48 31.01
CA GLY A 197 2.08 -2.61 32.17
C GLY A 197 2.94 -1.34 32.16
N VAL A 198 3.76 -1.11 31.14
CA VAL A 198 4.58 0.11 31.01
C VAL A 198 4.12 0.91 29.80
N THR A 199 3.59 2.09 30.05
CA THR A 199 3.05 3.00 29.05
C THR A 199 3.65 4.39 29.22
N PHE A 200 3.84 5.09 28.10
CA PHE A 200 4.34 6.45 28.06
C PHE A 200 3.43 7.31 27.19
N LYS A 201 3.38 8.59 27.50
CA LYS A 201 2.92 9.59 26.57
C LYS A 201 4.13 10.28 25.97
N ILE A 202 4.26 10.24 24.68
CA ILE A 202 5.40 10.81 23.97
C ILE A 202 4.96 11.98 23.09
N SER A 203 5.84 12.94 22.93
CA SER A 203 5.71 14.04 21.99
C SER A 203 6.92 14.00 21.06
N PRO A 204 6.83 13.27 19.94
CA PRO A 204 7.93 13.16 18.99
C PRO A 204 8.06 14.41 18.11
N ASP A 205 9.27 14.81 17.81
CA ASP A 205 9.64 15.67 16.69
C ASP A 205 10.83 15.04 15.97
N LEU A 206 10.54 14.20 15.00
CA LEU A 206 11.51 13.34 14.32
C LEU A 206 11.54 13.62 12.82
N LYS A 207 12.73 13.53 12.24
CA LYS A 207 12.99 13.54 10.81
C LYS A 207 13.65 12.24 10.42
N ILE A 208 13.02 11.52 9.50
CA ILE A 208 13.50 10.25 8.97
C ILE A 208 13.80 10.47 7.50
N GLY A 209 15.03 10.22 7.09
CA GLY A 209 15.46 10.34 5.71
C GLY A 209 16.11 9.05 5.22
N LEU A 210 15.82 8.67 3.98
CA LEU A 210 16.53 7.62 3.26
C LEU A 210 17.07 8.21 1.96
N ALA A 211 18.37 8.22 1.82
CA ALA A 211 19.06 8.63 0.60
C ALA A 211 20.34 7.81 0.43
N ASN A 212 20.67 7.41 -0.80
CA ASN A 212 21.85 6.59 -1.11
C ASN A 212 21.96 5.32 -0.25
N ASN A 213 20.82 4.63 -0.03
CA ASN A 213 20.70 3.45 0.85
C ASN A 213 21.12 3.69 2.31
N ALA A 214 21.23 4.95 2.75
CA ALA A 214 21.55 5.33 4.11
C ALA A 214 20.31 5.91 4.81
N LEU A 215 19.89 5.26 5.90
CA LEU A 215 18.85 5.76 6.79
C LEU A 215 19.43 6.78 7.75
N LYS A 216 18.80 7.94 7.85
CA LYS A 216 19.10 8.99 8.80
C LYS A 216 17.90 9.22 9.71
N LEU A 217 18.13 9.26 11.00
CA LEU A 217 17.14 9.62 12.00
C LEU A 217 17.68 10.78 12.83
N ALA A 218 16.90 11.86 12.92
CA ALA A 218 17.25 13.04 13.72
C ALA A 218 16.00 13.56 14.43
N GLY A 219 16.18 14.26 15.54
CA GLY A 219 15.10 14.87 16.30
C GLY A 219 15.12 14.46 17.76
N GLU A 220 14.01 14.68 18.44
CA GLU A 220 13.85 14.42 19.86
C GLU A 220 12.49 13.78 20.16
N VAL A 221 12.40 13.10 21.29
CA VAL A 221 11.15 12.56 21.83
C VAL A 221 11.06 12.99 23.29
N VAL A 222 10.06 13.79 23.60
CA VAL A 222 9.74 14.16 24.98
C VAL A 222 8.77 13.13 25.55
N VAL A 223 9.03 12.69 26.79
CA VAL A 223 8.23 11.68 27.51
C VAL A 223 7.55 12.33 28.71
#